data_275beae748db0b9bbffc75cc78444d6f
#
_entry.id   275beae748db0b9bbffc75cc78444d6f
#
_cell.length_a   1.000
_cell.length_b   1.000
_cell.length_c   1.000
_cell.angle_alpha   90.00
_cell.angle_beta   90.00
_cell.angle_gamma   90.00
#
_symmetry.space_group_name_H-M   'P 1'
#
loop_
_entity.id
_entity.type
_entity.pdbx_description
1 polymer ?
#
loop_
_entity_poly.entity_id
_entity_poly.type
_entity_poly.pdbx_seq_one_letter_code
_entity_poly.pdbx_strand_id
1 'polypeptide(L)'
;SPVTIWGRTSRERIERILGDAVRPCTADQLADLAADDTVVIFRGDYLYDDRLVSHLAATANLLLQLDAPPHPAVAAHVPAALAAEALALVDGAAADATLPGVERSTPNTITLAFQKKLRKSEPPFVLPITAQGSRALEQRLFDWSYKGVTDLVTKWAWPVPARRVVALAVRWRLTPNQVTLAGLVLVCIAGACFSAGLYGVGLAAGWLMTFLDTVDGKLARVTRTSSRPGHYFDH
;
A
#
# COMPACT_ATOMS: atom_id res chain seq x y z
N SER A 1 -4.59 -20.45 5.34
CA SER A 1 -4.68 -19.03 5.72
C SER A 1 -4.16 -18.17 4.59
N PRO A 2 -4.79 -17.08 4.23
CA PRO A 2 -4.29 -16.18 3.21
C PRO A 2 -2.93 -15.60 3.65
N VAL A 3 -2.00 -15.50 2.70
CA VAL A 3 -0.68 -14.91 2.95
C VAL A 3 -0.86 -13.41 3.26
N THR A 4 -0.26 -12.97 4.36
CA THR A 4 -0.28 -11.56 4.77
C THR A 4 1.07 -10.89 4.50
N ILE A 5 1.03 -9.64 4.06
CA ILE A 5 2.19 -8.77 3.86
C ILE A 5 2.05 -7.59 4.81
N TRP A 6 3.00 -7.45 5.76
CA TRP A 6 2.90 -6.49 6.87
C TRP A 6 1.57 -6.63 7.63
N GLY A 7 1.18 -7.88 7.94
CA GLY A 7 0.00 -8.21 8.72
C GLY A 7 -1.35 -7.98 8.02
N ARG A 8 -1.36 -7.82 6.69
CA ARG A 8 -2.57 -7.60 5.88
C ARG A 8 -2.59 -8.47 4.64
N THR A 9 -3.78 -8.94 4.29
CA THR A 9 -4.05 -9.61 3.02
C THR A 9 -4.09 -8.61 1.86
N SER A 10 -3.96 -9.09 0.62
CA SER A 10 -4.16 -8.26 -0.58
C SER A 10 -5.52 -7.57 -0.58
N ARG A 11 -6.58 -8.31 -0.24
CA ARG A 11 -7.95 -7.79 -0.16
C ARG A 11 -8.08 -6.62 0.83
N GLU A 12 -7.59 -6.79 2.07
CA GLU A 12 -7.64 -5.73 3.09
C GLU A 12 -6.86 -4.47 2.68
N ARG A 13 -5.79 -4.64 1.88
CA ARG A 13 -5.02 -3.51 1.35
C ARG A 13 -5.80 -2.76 0.28
N ILE A 14 -6.42 -3.48 -0.66
CA ILE A 14 -7.24 -2.91 -1.73
C ILE A 14 -8.44 -2.17 -1.13
N GLU A 15 -9.18 -2.80 -0.22
CA GLU A 15 -10.33 -2.20 0.47
C GLU A 15 -9.94 -0.88 1.18
N ARG A 16 -8.75 -0.81 1.78
CA ARG A 16 -8.26 0.43 2.41
C ARG A 16 -7.85 1.52 1.42
N ILE A 17 -7.37 1.15 0.24
CA ILE A 17 -7.05 2.12 -0.81
C ILE A 17 -8.34 2.73 -1.37
N LEU A 18 -9.34 1.89 -1.58
CA LEU A 18 -10.63 2.27 -2.17
C LEU A 18 -11.54 2.99 -1.15
N GLY A 19 -11.42 2.65 0.14
CA GLY A 19 -12.23 3.24 1.21
C GLY A 19 -13.72 3.06 0.95
N ASP A 20 -14.50 4.10 1.24
CA ASP A 20 -15.97 4.11 1.09
C ASP A 20 -16.44 4.32 -0.37
N ALA A 21 -15.51 4.47 -1.31
CA ALA A 21 -15.84 4.68 -2.73
C ALA A 21 -16.41 3.43 -3.42
N VAL A 22 -16.14 2.25 -2.85
CA VAL A 22 -16.54 0.95 -3.42
C VAL A 22 -17.14 0.08 -2.33
N ARG A 23 -18.24 -0.62 -2.63
CA ARG A 23 -18.82 -1.61 -1.73
C ARG A 23 -18.29 -3.01 -2.08
N PRO A 24 -17.73 -3.76 -1.13
CA PRO A 24 -17.35 -5.14 -1.36
C PRO A 24 -18.55 -5.98 -1.72
N CYS A 25 -18.45 -6.78 -2.77
CA CYS A 25 -19.46 -7.78 -3.14
C CYS A 25 -18.80 -9.16 -3.31
N THR A 26 -19.61 -10.21 -3.26
CA THR A 26 -19.21 -11.60 -3.56
C THR A 26 -19.62 -11.97 -4.98
N ALA A 27 -19.04 -13.04 -5.52
CA ALA A 27 -19.36 -13.50 -6.86
C ALA A 27 -20.86 -13.81 -7.03
N ASP A 28 -21.52 -14.34 -5.99
CA ASP A 28 -22.96 -14.65 -6.02
C ASP A 28 -23.83 -13.39 -6.13
N GLN A 29 -23.35 -12.26 -5.64
CA GLN A 29 -24.07 -10.97 -5.70
C GLN A 29 -23.93 -10.25 -7.04
N LEU A 30 -23.08 -10.74 -7.95
CA LEU A 30 -22.91 -10.14 -9.27
C LEU A 30 -24.21 -10.18 -10.10
N ALA A 31 -25.03 -11.20 -9.89
CA ALA A 31 -26.31 -11.37 -10.59
C ALA A 31 -27.39 -10.35 -10.12
N ASP A 32 -27.25 -9.79 -8.94
CA ASP A 32 -28.20 -8.86 -8.32
C ASP A 32 -27.87 -7.38 -8.62
N LEU A 33 -26.77 -7.11 -9.36
CA LEU A 33 -26.36 -5.75 -9.69
C LEU A 33 -27.29 -5.10 -10.72
N ALA A 34 -27.49 -3.79 -10.58
CA ALA A 34 -28.23 -3.03 -11.59
C ALA A 34 -27.44 -2.91 -12.89
N ALA A 35 -28.15 -2.72 -14.01
CA ALA A 35 -27.50 -2.63 -15.33
C ALA A 35 -26.51 -1.45 -15.45
N ASP A 36 -26.74 -0.39 -14.69
CA ASP A 36 -25.89 0.81 -14.67
C ASP A 36 -24.72 0.71 -13.65
N ASP A 37 -24.67 -0.37 -12.85
CA ASP A 37 -23.58 -0.59 -11.92
C ASP A 37 -22.30 -0.99 -12.66
N THR A 38 -21.17 -0.66 -12.04
CA THR A 38 -19.85 -1.11 -12.49
C THR A 38 -19.17 -1.93 -11.41
N VAL A 39 -18.34 -2.88 -11.80
CA VAL A 39 -17.65 -3.81 -10.90
C VAL A 39 -16.16 -3.69 -11.08
N VAL A 40 -15.44 -3.57 -9.96
CA VAL A 40 -13.99 -3.62 -9.94
C VAL A 40 -13.53 -4.95 -9.36
N ILE A 41 -12.83 -5.73 -10.17
CA ILE A 41 -12.36 -7.09 -9.85
C ILE A 41 -10.84 -7.06 -9.68
N PHE A 42 -10.34 -7.68 -8.61
CA PHE A 42 -8.90 -7.86 -8.37
C PHE A 42 -8.59 -9.30 -7.98
N ARG A 43 -7.51 -9.84 -8.50
CA ARG A 43 -6.97 -11.12 -8.02
C ARG A 43 -6.38 -10.97 -6.63
N GLY A 44 -6.78 -11.82 -5.71
CA GLY A 44 -6.32 -11.79 -4.31
C GLY A 44 -4.90 -12.33 -4.08
N ASP A 45 -4.32 -13.01 -5.06
CA ASP A 45 -2.98 -13.59 -5.03
C ASP A 45 -1.88 -12.63 -5.55
N TYR A 46 -2.22 -11.34 -5.77
CA TYR A 46 -1.28 -10.30 -6.19
C TYR A 46 -1.23 -9.13 -5.22
N LEU A 47 -0.07 -8.50 -5.14
CA LEU A 47 0.19 -7.23 -4.47
C LEU A 47 0.23 -6.12 -5.51
N TYR A 48 -0.62 -5.13 -5.36
CA TYR A 48 -0.75 -4.02 -6.30
C TYR A 48 -0.13 -2.74 -5.77
N ASP A 49 0.43 -1.94 -6.68
CA ASP A 49 0.75 -0.54 -6.43
C ASP A 49 -0.55 0.25 -6.23
N ASP A 50 -0.57 1.14 -5.24
CA ASP A 50 -1.77 1.91 -4.90
C ASP A 50 -2.28 2.79 -6.03
N ARG A 51 -1.35 3.30 -6.86
CA ARG A 51 -1.68 4.13 -8.02
C ARG A 51 -2.53 3.35 -9.02
N LEU A 52 -2.19 2.06 -9.23
CA LEU A 52 -2.95 1.18 -10.11
C LEU A 52 -4.35 0.91 -9.57
N VAL A 53 -4.46 0.61 -8.27
CA VAL A 53 -5.76 0.37 -7.63
C VAL A 53 -6.66 1.60 -7.74
N SER A 54 -6.13 2.79 -7.43
CA SER A 54 -6.88 4.04 -7.49
C SER A 54 -7.27 4.41 -8.92
N HIS A 55 -6.38 4.21 -9.89
CA HIS A 55 -6.64 4.51 -11.29
C HIS A 55 -7.70 3.57 -11.87
N LEU A 56 -7.57 2.27 -11.62
CA LEU A 56 -8.51 1.27 -12.08
C LEU A 56 -9.92 1.55 -11.54
N ALA A 57 -10.03 1.90 -10.25
CA ALA A 57 -11.32 2.25 -9.66
C ALA A 57 -11.95 3.52 -10.26
N ALA A 58 -11.12 4.45 -10.74
CA ALA A 58 -11.57 5.71 -11.35
C ALA A 58 -11.89 5.60 -12.85
N THR A 59 -11.42 4.54 -13.52
CA THR A 59 -11.51 4.40 -14.98
C THR A 59 -12.26 3.13 -15.34
N ALA A 60 -13.49 3.28 -15.78
CA ALA A 60 -14.31 2.16 -16.23
C ALA A 60 -13.82 1.61 -17.59
N ASN A 61 -14.25 0.39 -17.90
CA ASN A 61 -13.92 -0.32 -19.15
C ASN A 61 -12.42 -0.57 -19.33
N LEU A 62 -11.74 -0.94 -18.26
CA LEU A 62 -10.29 -1.18 -18.23
C LEU A 62 -9.98 -2.59 -17.69
N LEU A 63 -9.14 -3.32 -18.42
CA LEU A 63 -8.58 -4.61 -18.02
C LEU A 63 -7.08 -4.46 -17.79
N LEU A 64 -6.61 -4.74 -16.59
CA LEU A 64 -5.19 -4.72 -16.24
C LEU A 64 -4.58 -6.11 -16.48
N GLN A 65 -3.61 -6.18 -17.36
CA GLN A 65 -2.82 -7.39 -17.63
C GLN A 65 -1.34 -7.18 -17.35
N LEU A 66 -0.60 -8.24 -17.06
CA LEU A 66 0.85 -8.16 -16.83
C LEU A 66 1.60 -8.10 -18.17
N ASP A 67 2.74 -7.38 -18.17
CA ASP A 67 3.63 -7.30 -19.35
C ASP A 67 4.32 -8.63 -19.66
N ALA A 68 4.54 -9.48 -18.65
CA ALA A 68 5.22 -10.76 -18.81
C ALA A 68 4.29 -11.85 -19.37
N PRO A 69 4.72 -12.65 -20.36
CA PRO A 69 3.97 -13.80 -20.83
C PRO A 69 3.62 -14.76 -19.70
N PRO A 70 2.42 -15.36 -19.69
CA PRO A 70 1.35 -15.35 -20.70
C PRO A 70 0.43 -14.12 -20.69
N HIS A 71 0.86 -12.97 -20.18
CA HIS A 71 0.08 -11.73 -20.06
C HIS A 71 -1.24 -11.89 -19.27
N PRO A 72 -1.22 -12.50 -18.08
CA PRO A 72 -2.44 -12.80 -17.35
C PRO A 72 -3.17 -11.51 -16.98
N ALA A 73 -4.49 -11.52 -17.10
CA ALA A 73 -5.35 -10.49 -16.52
C ALA A 73 -5.31 -10.63 -14.99
N VAL A 74 -5.15 -9.50 -14.30
CA VAL A 74 -5.02 -9.48 -12.83
C VAL A 74 -6.06 -8.60 -12.15
N ALA A 75 -6.66 -7.66 -12.89
CA ALA A 75 -7.75 -6.84 -12.39
C ALA A 75 -8.58 -6.28 -13.56
N ALA A 76 -9.83 -5.92 -13.30
CA ALA A 76 -10.73 -5.32 -14.29
C ALA A 76 -11.68 -4.31 -13.64
N HIS A 77 -12.09 -3.29 -14.39
CA HIS A 77 -13.21 -2.42 -14.07
C HIS A 77 -14.19 -2.42 -15.25
N VAL A 78 -15.33 -3.06 -15.08
CA VAL A 78 -16.27 -3.33 -16.15
C VAL A 78 -17.71 -3.03 -15.72
N PRO A 79 -18.64 -2.82 -16.68
CA PRO A 79 -20.09 -2.81 -16.39
C PRO A 79 -20.54 -4.14 -15.80
N ALA A 80 -21.60 -4.12 -14.99
CA ALA A 80 -22.19 -5.32 -14.38
C ALA A 80 -22.51 -6.42 -15.40
N ALA A 81 -22.95 -6.04 -16.59
CA ALA A 81 -23.25 -6.99 -17.69
C ALA A 81 -22.05 -7.83 -18.13
N LEU A 82 -20.82 -7.36 -17.95
CA LEU A 82 -19.58 -8.05 -18.31
C LEU A 82 -18.86 -8.65 -17.10
N ALA A 83 -19.43 -8.54 -15.89
CA ALA A 83 -18.75 -8.90 -14.65
C ALA A 83 -18.38 -10.39 -14.57
N ALA A 84 -19.28 -11.29 -15.02
CA ALA A 84 -19.04 -12.73 -14.99
C ALA A 84 -17.91 -13.13 -15.96
N GLU A 85 -17.90 -12.56 -17.16
CA GLU A 85 -16.87 -12.81 -18.17
C GLU A 85 -15.51 -12.24 -17.71
N ALA A 86 -15.52 -11.03 -17.15
CA ALA A 86 -14.32 -10.40 -16.61
C ALA A 86 -13.77 -11.18 -15.42
N LEU A 87 -14.61 -11.73 -14.55
CA LEU A 87 -14.19 -12.59 -13.44
C LEU A 87 -13.51 -13.86 -13.96
N ALA A 88 -14.13 -14.55 -14.94
CA ALA A 88 -13.53 -15.75 -15.55
C ALA A 88 -12.17 -15.45 -16.21
N LEU A 89 -12.00 -14.27 -16.80
CA LEU A 89 -10.78 -13.82 -17.42
C LEU A 89 -9.69 -13.54 -16.37
N VAL A 90 -10.05 -12.81 -15.31
CA VAL A 90 -9.15 -12.48 -14.20
C VAL A 90 -8.73 -13.73 -13.42
N ASP A 91 -9.63 -14.70 -13.22
CA ASP A 91 -9.32 -16.00 -12.59
C ASP A 91 -8.48 -16.94 -13.49
N GLY A 92 -8.31 -16.57 -14.76
CA GLY A 92 -7.52 -17.34 -15.72
C GLY A 92 -8.27 -18.51 -16.37
N ALA A 93 -9.58 -18.63 -16.14
CA ALA A 93 -10.42 -19.67 -16.74
C ALA A 93 -10.69 -19.43 -18.25
N ALA A 94 -10.54 -18.20 -18.71
CA ALA A 94 -10.82 -17.77 -20.08
C ALA A 94 -9.72 -16.81 -20.60
N ALA A 95 -8.46 -17.22 -20.61
CA ALA A 95 -7.30 -16.36 -20.87
C ALA A 95 -7.37 -15.59 -22.20
N ASP A 96 -7.99 -16.16 -23.23
CA ASP A 96 -8.10 -15.59 -24.59
C ASP A 96 -9.42 -14.82 -24.83
N ALA A 97 -10.32 -14.75 -23.86
CA ALA A 97 -11.60 -14.06 -24.03
C ALA A 97 -11.38 -12.57 -24.25
N THR A 98 -12.13 -12.00 -25.20
CA THR A 98 -12.14 -10.55 -25.47
C THR A 98 -13.42 -9.96 -24.89
N LEU A 99 -13.29 -8.92 -24.05
CA LEU A 99 -14.42 -8.17 -23.51
C LEU A 99 -14.74 -7.00 -24.45
N PRO A 100 -15.94 -6.93 -25.01
CA PRO A 100 -16.31 -5.86 -25.94
C PRO A 100 -16.29 -4.50 -25.24
N GLY A 101 -15.60 -3.52 -25.85
CA GLY A 101 -15.54 -2.17 -25.32
C GLY A 101 -14.63 -1.99 -24.09
N VAL A 102 -13.87 -3.01 -23.70
CA VAL A 102 -12.93 -2.95 -22.58
C VAL A 102 -11.49 -2.83 -23.12
N GLU A 103 -10.79 -1.79 -22.70
CA GLU A 103 -9.41 -1.54 -23.06
C GLU A 103 -8.46 -2.42 -22.24
N ARG A 104 -7.50 -3.08 -22.89
CA ARG A 104 -6.43 -3.82 -22.24
C ARG A 104 -5.23 -2.91 -22.03
N SER A 105 -4.78 -2.83 -20.79
CA SER A 105 -3.66 -1.98 -20.41
C SER A 105 -2.71 -2.71 -19.46
N THR A 106 -1.46 -2.25 -19.42
CA THR A 106 -0.43 -2.79 -18.54
C THR A 106 -0.11 -1.79 -17.42
N PRO A 107 0.55 -2.21 -16.34
CA PRO A 107 0.91 -1.29 -15.26
C PRO A 107 1.63 -0.04 -15.74
N ASN A 108 2.52 -0.18 -16.71
CA ASN A 108 3.34 0.92 -17.23
C ASN A 108 2.57 1.90 -18.13
N THR A 109 1.47 1.45 -18.75
CA THR A 109 0.61 2.31 -19.58
C THR A 109 -0.42 3.07 -18.75
N ILE A 110 -0.90 2.47 -17.66
CA ILE A 110 -1.95 3.04 -16.82
C ILE A 110 -1.46 4.23 -16.00
N THR A 111 -0.24 4.19 -15.46
CA THR A 111 0.22 5.23 -14.55
C THR A 111 1.68 5.61 -14.76
N LEU A 112 1.97 6.88 -14.51
CA LEU A 112 3.31 7.42 -14.63
C LEU A 112 4.25 6.82 -13.58
N ALA A 113 5.51 6.63 -13.96
CA ALA A 113 6.55 6.18 -13.04
C ALA A 113 6.78 7.16 -11.89
N PHE A 114 6.53 8.46 -12.08
CA PHE A 114 6.75 9.48 -11.07
C PHE A 114 5.67 9.47 -9.98
N GLN A 115 6.10 9.32 -8.75
CA GLN A 115 5.25 9.35 -7.55
C GLN A 115 5.36 10.71 -6.84
N LYS A 116 4.34 11.54 -7.00
CA LYS A 116 4.29 12.88 -6.39
C LYS A 116 4.44 12.85 -4.87
N LYS A 117 3.74 11.95 -4.18
CA LYS A 117 3.78 11.81 -2.70
C LYS A 117 5.17 11.42 -2.16
N LEU A 118 5.91 10.58 -2.87
CA LEU A 118 7.22 10.09 -2.45
C LEU A 118 8.39 10.82 -3.15
N ARG A 119 8.09 11.74 -4.08
CA ARG A 119 9.09 12.50 -4.86
C ARG A 119 10.16 11.59 -5.49
N LYS A 120 9.73 10.48 -6.07
CA LYS A 120 10.62 9.53 -6.74
C LYS A 120 9.99 8.99 -8.01
N SER A 121 10.83 8.54 -8.94
CA SER A 121 10.41 7.89 -10.17
C SER A 121 10.67 6.39 -10.06
N GLU A 122 9.60 5.62 -9.94
CA GLU A 122 9.62 4.15 -9.95
C GLU A 122 8.44 3.64 -10.75
N PRO A 123 8.65 2.61 -11.61
CA PRO A 123 7.55 2.02 -12.36
C PRO A 123 6.51 1.42 -11.39
N PRO A 124 5.22 1.46 -11.76
CA PRO A 124 4.18 0.80 -10.99
C PRO A 124 4.38 -0.70 -11.01
N PHE A 125 3.98 -1.38 -9.96
CA PHE A 125 4.20 -2.81 -9.83
C PHE A 125 2.91 -3.58 -9.54
N VAL A 126 2.86 -4.82 -10.06
CA VAL A 126 1.94 -5.88 -9.66
C VAL A 126 2.78 -7.13 -9.44
N LEU A 127 2.76 -7.67 -8.22
CA LEU A 127 3.66 -8.76 -7.81
C LEU A 127 2.85 -9.94 -7.26
N PRO A 128 3.16 -11.17 -7.68
CA PRO A 128 2.48 -12.35 -7.16
C PRO A 128 2.84 -12.56 -5.67
N ILE A 129 1.83 -12.89 -4.87
CA ILE A 129 2.00 -13.20 -3.45
C ILE A 129 2.14 -14.71 -3.31
N THR A 130 3.34 -15.16 -2.94
CA THR A 130 3.61 -16.55 -2.60
C THR A 130 4.03 -16.68 -1.14
N ALA A 131 3.75 -17.81 -0.51
CA ALA A 131 4.11 -18.03 0.88
C ALA A 131 5.63 -17.91 1.11
N GLN A 132 6.43 -18.41 0.17
CA GLN A 132 7.90 -18.33 0.24
C GLN A 132 8.43 -16.92 -0.05
N GLY A 133 7.71 -16.13 -0.87
CA GLY A 133 8.10 -14.78 -1.29
C GLY A 133 7.64 -13.66 -0.36
N SER A 134 6.86 -13.95 0.68
CA SER A 134 6.25 -12.93 1.55
C SER A 134 7.27 -11.97 2.17
N ARG A 135 8.39 -12.48 2.68
CA ARG A 135 9.47 -11.66 3.27
C ARG A 135 10.13 -10.72 2.26
N ALA A 136 10.34 -11.19 1.03
CA ALA A 136 10.91 -10.36 -0.04
C ALA A 136 9.94 -9.24 -0.45
N LEU A 137 8.64 -9.54 -0.50
CA LEU A 137 7.59 -8.55 -0.75
C LEU A 137 7.49 -7.53 0.39
N GLU A 138 7.58 -7.97 1.64
CA GLU A 138 7.64 -7.06 2.80
C GLU A 138 8.85 -6.13 2.75
N GLN A 139 10.01 -6.67 2.43
CA GLN A 139 11.21 -5.86 2.25
C GLN A 139 11.04 -4.85 1.11
N ARG A 140 10.55 -5.29 -0.05
CA ARG A 140 10.31 -4.42 -1.21
C ARG A 140 9.33 -3.29 -0.90
N LEU A 141 8.22 -3.58 -0.21
CA LEU A 141 7.27 -2.55 0.23
C LEU A 141 7.89 -1.57 1.23
N PHE A 142 8.72 -2.07 2.14
CA PHE A 142 9.41 -1.22 3.08
C PHE A 142 10.41 -0.28 2.37
N ASP A 143 11.22 -0.82 1.46
CA ASP A 143 12.17 -0.04 0.66
C ASP A 143 11.42 0.97 -0.24
N TRP A 144 10.30 0.53 -0.83
CA TRP A 144 9.44 1.38 -1.63
C TRP A 144 8.80 2.52 -0.83
N SER A 145 8.61 2.37 0.48
CA SER A 145 8.05 3.40 1.35
C SER A 145 8.99 4.59 1.61
N TYR A 146 10.27 4.53 1.20
CA TYR A 146 11.20 5.65 1.31
C TYR A 146 10.87 6.78 0.31
N LYS A 147 10.99 8.03 0.77
CA LYS A 147 10.93 9.21 -0.10
C LYS A 147 12.19 9.27 -0.96
N GLY A 148 12.09 9.80 -2.18
CA GLY A 148 13.24 9.98 -3.07
C GLY A 148 14.26 10.98 -2.52
N VAL A 149 13.79 11.97 -1.73
CA VAL A 149 14.64 12.92 -1.02
C VAL A 149 14.55 12.62 0.46
N THR A 150 15.68 12.29 1.09
CA THR A 150 15.78 11.98 2.51
C THR A 150 17.19 12.34 3.00
N ASP A 151 17.34 12.60 4.31
CA ASP A 151 18.63 12.89 4.92
C ASP A 151 19.54 11.66 4.94
N LEU A 152 20.85 11.92 5.19
CA LEU A 152 21.90 10.91 5.14
C LEU A 152 21.70 9.81 6.20
N VAL A 153 21.27 10.17 7.40
CA VAL A 153 21.04 9.22 8.51
C VAL A 153 19.86 8.31 8.20
N THR A 154 18.75 8.88 7.75
CA THR A 154 17.55 8.13 7.33
C THR A 154 17.82 7.22 6.15
N LYS A 155 18.74 7.61 5.26
CA LYS A 155 19.10 6.83 4.07
C LYS A 155 20.04 5.66 4.38
N TRP A 156 21.03 5.87 5.26
CA TRP A 156 22.13 4.92 5.45
C TRP A 156 22.10 4.19 6.79
N ALA A 157 21.80 4.89 7.89
CA ALA A 157 21.88 4.32 9.24
C ALA A 157 20.57 3.64 9.67
N TRP A 158 19.41 4.23 9.34
CA TRP A 158 18.13 3.79 9.87
C TRP A 158 17.36 2.69 9.10
N PRO A 159 17.66 2.33 7.84
CA PRO A 159 16.85 1.34 7.13
C PRO A 159 16.75 -0.01 7.86
N VAL A 160 17.85 -0.54 8.36
CA VAL A 160 17.88 -1.83 9.04
C VAL A 160 17.17 -1.78 10.41
N PRO A 161 17.53 -0.86 11.35
CA PRO A 161 16.81 -0.78 12.64
C PRO A 161 15.36 -0.39 12.47
N ALA A 162 15.00 0.55 11.59
CA ALA A 162 13.62 0.96 11.39
C ALA A 162 12.76 -0.21 10.88
N ARG A 163 13.26 -1.03 9.96
CA ARG A 163 12.54 -2.21 9.49
C ARG A 163 12.26 -3.21 10.62
N ARG A 164 13.23 -3.45 11.52
CA ARG A 164 13.03 -4.33 12.67
C ARG A 164 11.98 -3.80 13.63
N VAL A 165 12.02 -2.50 13.92
CA VAL A 165 11.05 -1.85 14.82
C VAL A 165 9.66 -1.81 14.19
N VAL A 166 9.54 -1.53 12.89
CA VAL A 166 8.26 -1.60 12.18
C VAL A 166 7.70 -3.03 12.20
N ALA A 167 8.53 -4.06 11.97
CA ALA A 167 8.09 -5.46 12.04
C ALA A 167 7.57 -5.82 13.45
N LEU A 168 8.24 -5.34 14.50
CA LEU A 168 7.81 -5.52 15.88
C LEU A 168 6.51 -4.78 16.16
N ALA A 169 6.38 -3.55 15.70
CA ALA A 169 5.17 -2.75 15.84
C ALA A 169 3.96 -3.43 15.16
N VAL A 170 4.15 -3.98 13.96
CA VAL A 170 3.11 -4.77 13.27
C VAL A 170 2.74 -6.02 14.07
N ARG A 171 3.73 -6.75 14.58
CA ARG A 171 3.49 -7.95 15.42
C ARG A 171 2.69 -7.63 16.69
N TRP A 172 2.96 -6.49 17.31
CA TRP A 172 2.24 -6.01 18.50
C TRP A 172 0.99 -5.21 18.17
N ARG A 173 0.62 -5.12 16.89
CA ARG A 173 -0.55 -4.37 16.42
C ARG A 173 -0.54 -2.89 16.83
N LEU A 174 0.65 -2.32 16.99
CA LEU A 174 0.78 -0.89 17.30
C LEU A 174 0.31 -0.05 16.11
N THR A 175 -0.38 1.04 16.44
CA THR A 175 -0.81 2.02 15.43
C THR A 175 0.27 3.09 15.22
N PRO A 176 0.36 3.71 14.04
CA PRO A 176 1.26 4.85 13.83
C PRO A 176 1.08 5.95 14.88
N ASN A 177 -0.17 6.26 15.26
CA ASN A 177 -0.47 7.29 16.27
C ASN A 177 0.15 6.98 17.65
N GLN A 178 0.22 5.70 18.04
CA GLN A 178 0.88 5.30 19.30
C GLN A 178 2.39 5.53 19.22
N VAL A 179 3.00 5.30 18.06
CA VAL A 179 4.43 5.56 17.85
C VAL A 179 4.70 7.08 17.84
N THR A 180 3.84 7.86 17.17
CA THR A 180 3.90 9.33 17.20
C THR A 180 3.75 9.87 18.62
N LEU A 181 2.81 9.31 19.43
CA LEU A 181 2.65 9.70 20.83
C LEU A 181 3.89 9.41 21.67
N ALA A 182 4.54 8.26 21.46
CA ALA A 182 5.81 7.94 22.12
C ALA A 182 6.91 8.94 21.73
N GLY A 183 6.96 9.36 20.46
CA GLY A 183 7.83 10.42 19.98
C GLY A 183 7.57 11.75 20.70
N LEU A 184 6.30 12.15 20.86
CA LEU A 184 5.92 13.38 21.58
C LEU A 184 6.38 13.35 23.05
N VAL A 185 6.23 12.22 23.72
CA VAL A 185 6.74 12.05 25.11
C VAL A 185 8.26 12.26 25.14
N LEU A 186 9.01 11.72 24.17
CA LEU A 186 10.45 11.93 24.09
C LEU A 186 10.82 13.40 23.85
N VAL A 187 10.04 14.16 23.09
CA VAL A 187 10.23 15.61 22.94
C VAL A 187 10.12 16.34 24.28
N CYS A 188 9.08 16.01 25.06
CA CYS A 188 8.89 16.60 26.39
C CYS A 188 10.06 16.24 27.33
N ILE A 189 10.51 14.98 27.32
CA ILE A 189 11.68 14.54 28.10
C ILE A 189 12.93 15.27 27.66
N ALA A 190 13.18 15.42 26.35
CA ALA A 190 14.34 16.15 25.84
C ALA A 190 14.33 17.61 26.29
N GLY A 191 13.17 18.28 26.19
CA GLY A 191 13.00 19.66 26.67
C GLY A 191 13.27 19.82 28.15
N ALA A 192 12.74 18.91 28.99
CA ALA A 192 12.99 18.90 30.43
C ALA A 192 14.47 18.66 30.76
N CYS A 193 15.13 17.75 30.06
CA CYS A 193 16.57 17.49 30.20
C CYS A 193 17.42 18.71 29.82
N PHE A 194 17.09 19.37 28.72
CA PHE A 194 17.81 20.59 28.30
C PHE A 194 17.63 21.74 29.30
N SER A 195 16.42 21.93 29.83
CA SER A 195 16.16 22.95 30.86
C SER A 195 16.88 22.67 32.18
N ALA A 196 17.13 21.39 32.47
CA ALA A 196 17.90 20.94 33.66
C ALA A 196 19.43 20.90 33.44
N GLY A 197 19.92 21.28 32.25
CA GLY A 197 21.35 21.23 31.91
C GLY A 197 21.86 19.82 31.56
N LEU A 198 20.98 18.81 31.45
CA LEU A 198 21.30 17.43 31.12
C LEU A 198 21.38 17.22 29.60
N TYR A 199 22.29 17.95 28.95
CA TYR A 199 22.36 18.02 27.47
C TYR A 199 22.56 16.67 26.79
N GLY A 200 23.38 15.78 27.34
CA GLY A 200 23.65 14.45 26.76
C GLY A 200 22.40 13.58 26.73
N VAL A 201 21.62 13.56 27.82
CA VAL A 201 20.36 12.78 27.90
C VAL A 201 19.30 13.40 27.02
N GLY A 202 19.19 14.74 27.01
CA GLY A 202 18.27 15.48 26.15
C GLY A 202 18.54 15.20 24.66
N LEU A 203 19.83 15.18 24.25
CA LEU A 203 20.21 14.87 22.87
C LEU A 203 19.86 13.40 22.49
N ALA A 204 20.12 12.46 23.39
CA ALA A 204 19.76 11.06 23.15
C ALA A 204 18.24 10.86 23.00
N ALA A 205 17.43 11.53 23.84
CA ALA A 205 15.97 11.51 23.74
C ALA A 205 15.47 12.14 22.42
N GLY A 206 16.03 13.26 22.01
CA GLY A 206 15.72 13.93 20.73
C GLY A 206 16.10 13.06 19.53
N TRP A 207 17.24 12.34 19.60
CA TRP A 207 17.66 11.44 18.53
C TRP A 207 16.76 10.21 18.42
N LEU A 208 16.33 9.66 19.55
CA LEU A 208 15.36 8.56 19.57
C LEU A 208 14.00 9.01 19.03
N MET A 209 13.58 10.24 19.32
CA MET A 209 12.35 10.83 18.78
C MET A 209 12.41 10.91 17.26
N THR A 210 13.49 11.44 16.65
CA THR A 210 13.64 11.49 15.19
C THR A 210 13.66 10.12 14.53
N PHE A 211 14.20 9.10 15.24
CA PHE A 211 14.12 7.72 14.79
C PHE A 211 12.66 7.21 14.79
N LEU A 212 11.88 7.46 15.87
CA LEU A 212 10.48 7.04 15.95
C LEU A 212 9.60 7.76 14.91
N ASP A 213 9.87 9.02 14.55
CA ASP A 213 9.21 9.73 13.46
C ASP A 213 9.42 9.02 12.10
N THR A 214 10.63 8.49 11.87
CA THR A 214 10.87 7.63 10.70
C THR A 214 10.07 6.33 10.78
N VAL A 215 9.97 5.71 11.95
CA VAL A 215 9.24 4.44 12.17
C VAL A 215 7.75 4.63 11.95
N ASP A 216 7.11 5.68 12.51
CA ASP A 216 5.67 5.91 12.38
C ASP A 216 5.25 6.16 10.93
N GLY A 217 6.01 6.99 10.20
CA GLY A 217 5.78 7.23 8.78
C GLY A 217 5.95 5.98 7.92
N LYS A 218 6.89 5.08 8.26
CA LYS A 218 7.05 3.79 7.58
C LYS A 218 5.90 2.84 7.93
N LEU A 219 5.57 2.73 9.22
CA LEU A 219 4.48 1.90 9.72
C LEU A 219 3.15 2.29 9.03
N ALA A 220 2.84 3.59 8.96
CA ALA A 220 1.64 4.08 8.28
C ALA A 220 1.59 3.65 6.81
N ARG A 221 2.70 3.72 6.09
CA ARG A 221 2.78 3.38 4.65
C ARG A 221 2.68 1.87 4.40
N VAL A 222 3.40 1.04 5.16
CA VAL A 222 3.39 -0.41 4.94
C VAL A 222 2.10 -1.08 5.42
N THR A 223 1.44 -0.53 6.46
CA THR A 223 0.17 -1.06 6.99
C THR A 223 -1.07 -0.38 6.41
N ARG A 224 -0.91 0.67 5.62
CA ARG A 224 -2.03 1.45 5.09
C ARG A 224 -2.98 1.96 6.16
N THR A 225 -2.44 2.40 7.28
CA THR A 225 -3.18 3.04 8.36
C THR A 225 -2.86 4.54 8.37
N SER A 226 -3.42 5.31 7.43
CA SER A 226 -3.44 6.76 7.55
C SER A 226 -4.67 7.17 8.35
N SER A 227 -4.49 7.80 9.51
CA SER A 227 -5.59 8.46 10.20
C SER A 227 -5.83 9.85 9.56
N ARG A 228 -7.10 10.28 9.46
CA ARG A 228 -7.44 11.64 9.00
C ARG A 228 -6.67 12.77 9.70
N PRO A 229 -6.33 12.69 11.02
CA PRO A 229 -5.47 13.67 11.67
C PRO A 229 -4.02 13.70 11.17
N GLY A 230 -3.43 12.55 10.78
CA GLY A 230 -2.05 12.49 10.29
C GLY A 230 -1.80 13.27 9.00
N HIS A 231 -2.86 13.59 8.25
CA HIS A 231 -2.76 14.42 7.04
C HIS A 231 -2.53 15.92 7.36
N TYR A 232 -2.88 16.37 8.58
CA TYR A 232 -2.70 17.75 9.01
C TYR A 232 -1.29 18.06 9.54
N PHE A 233 -0.53 17.02 9.96
CA PHE A 233 0.81 17.19 10.52
C PHE A 233 1.95 16.96 9.50
N ASP A 234 1.64 16.57 8.27
CA ASP A 234 2.66 16.25 7.23
C ASP A 234 2.83 17.42 6.20
N HIS A 235 2.35 18.63 6.56
CA HIS A 235 2.49 19.86 5.76
C HIS A 235 3.37 20.88 6.44
#